data_653c1628cc91feec7ec2ee224d128cb1
#
_entry.id   653c1628cc91feec7ec2ee224d128cb1
#
_cell.length_a   1.000
_cell.length_b   1.000
_cell.length_c   1.000
_cell.angle_alpha   90.00
_cell.angle_beta   90.00
_cell.angle_gamma   90.00
#
_symmetry.space_group_name_H-M   'P 1'
#
loop_
_entity.id
_entity.type
_entity.pdbx_description
1 polymer ?
#
loop_
_entity_poly.entity_id
_entity_poly.type
_entity_poly.pdbx_seq_one_letter_code
_entity_poly.pdbx_strand_id
1 'polypeptide(L)'
;MIVVVVLAAMCVLPLSAQVKVGVEGGMNLSHYLVSGSDVYKAEQVGGRKPGFQLGVTVDYEIGKHWILMSGLSWLQNRSTMKMMDHMVTYFPKTEIKMNNLILPLKMGYNIRVSDKLSLIPSVGVYASYGFGAGNCSLDVIHQEGDNITTEPAKWKPLDGFSYKAGEPNNSGNLQAFRRWDYGGIVGMKAVIADHYTISFDYRVGIKKIQAQNGLRNSTFQFSVGYRF
;
A
#
# COMPACT_ATOMS: atom_id res chain seq x y z
N MET A 1 -2.08 -3.67 -24.21
CA MET A 1 -2.62 -4.98 -24.60
C MET A 1 -3.31 -5.72 -23.46
N ILE A 2 -2.71 -5.87 -22.28
CA ILE A 2 -3.31 -6.56 -21.12
C ILE A 2 -4.62 -5.90 -20.64
N VAL A 3 -4.70 -4.58 -20.59
CA VAL A 3 -5.91 -3.83 -20.16
C VAL A 3 -7.08 -4.07 -21.10
N VAL A 4 -6.84 -4.14 -22.41
CA VAL A 4 -7.86 -4.41 -23.43
C VAL A 4 -8.37 -5.84 -23.32
N VAL A 5 -7.50 -6.81 -23.03
CA VAL A 5 -7.87 -8.22 -22.81
C VAL A 5 -8.70 -8.38 -21.55
N VAL A 6 -8.38 -7.67 -20.48
CA VAL A 6 -9.16 -7.66 -19.22
C VAL A 6 -10.52 -7.02 -19.43
N LEU A 7 -10.60 -5.91 -20.16
CA LEU A 7 -11.88 -5.27 -20.54
C LEU A 7 -12.71 -6.16 -21.46
N ALA A 8 -12.10 -6.83 -22.44
CA ALA A 8 -12.78 -7.76 -23.33
C ALA A 8 -13.28 -9.02 -22.58
N ALA A 9 -12.48 -9.55 -21.64
CA ALA A 9 -12.91 -10.66 -20.79
C ALA A 9 -14.09 -10.30 -19.88
N MET A 10 -14.17 -9.06 -19.42
CA MET A 10 -15.31 -8.54 -18.67
C MET A 10 -16.60 -8.45 -19.50
N CYS A 11 -16.48 -8.25 -20.82
CA CYS A 11 -17.64 -8.20 -21.72
C CYS A 11 -18.19 -9.59 -22.12
N VAL A 12 -17.45 -10.66 -21.90
CA VAL A 12 -17.83 -12.03 -22.30
C VAL A 12 -18.43 -12.85 -21.14
N LEU A 13 -18.25 -12.39 -19.90
CA LEU A 13 -18.95 -13.05 -18.77
C LEU A 13 -20.45 -12.81 -18.94
N PRO A 14 -21.30 -13.87 -19.00
CA PRO A 14 -22.73 -13.67 -18.94
C PRO A 14 -22.99 -12.89 -17.66
N LEU A 15 -23.52 -11.69 -17.79
CA LEU A 15 -23.98 -10.84 -16.67
C LEU A 15 -25.14 -11.60 -15.99
N SER A 16 -24.81 -12.66 -15.23
CA SER A 16 -25.76 -13.19 -14.29
C SER A 16 -25.98 -12.09 -13.27
N ALA A 17 -27.21 -11.91 -12.81
CA ALA A 17 -27.59 -10.91 -11.81
C ALA A 17 -26.77 -10.96 -10.50
N GLN A 18 -25.86 -11.92 -10.40
CA GLN A 18 -24.98 -12.18 -9.24
C GLN A 18 -23.63 -11.45 -9.31
N VAL A 19 -23.18 -10.96 -10.47
CA VAL A 19 -21.91 -10.24 -10.64
C VAL A 19 -22.17 -8.76 -10.78
N LYS A 20 -21.60 -7.96 -9.89
CA LYS A 20 -21.62 -6.50 -9.93
C LYS A 20 -20.21 -5.98 -10.18
N VAL A 21 -20.04 -5.20 -11.21
CA VAL A 21 -18.77 -4.56 -11.55
C VAL A 21 -18.86 -3.08 -11.18
N GLY A 22 -17.77 -2.50 -10.72
CA GLY A 22 -17.73 -1.09 -10.34
C GLY A 22 -16.38 -0.45 -10.56
N VAL A 23 -16.36 0.85 -10.38
CA VAL A 23 -15.16 1.66 -10.35
C VAL A 23 -15.10 2.38 -9.00
N GLU A 24 -13.91 2.51 -8.47
CA GLU A 24 -13.69 3.21 -7.20
C GLU A 24 -12.46 4.11 -7.26
N GLY A 25 -12.52 5.22 -6.53
CA GLY A 25 -11.41 6.11 -6.34
C GLY A 25 -11.39 6.62 -4.90
N GLY A 26 -10.21 6.99 -4.41
CA GLY A 26 -10.14 7.43 -3.04
C GLY A 26 -8.75 7.80 -2.55
N MET A 27 -8.64 7.86 -1.23
CA MET A 27 -7.42 8.20 -0.52
C MET A 27 -6.97 7.04 0.36
N ASN A 28 -5.69 6.99 0.61
CA ASN A 28 -5.12 6.06 1.57
C ASN A 28 -4.16 6.77 2.53
N LEU A 29 -4.00 6.20 3.72
CA LEU A 29 -3.06 6.64 4.74
C LEU A 29 -2.13 5.46 5.05
N SER A 30 -0.95 5.46 4.45
CA SER A 30 0.01 4.38 4.56
C SER A 30 1.07 4.65 5.63
N HIS A 31 1.51 3.57 6.26
CA HIS A 31 2.53 3.57 7.29
C HIS A 31 3.27 2.23 7.28
N TYR A 32 4.54 2.23 7.66
CA TYR A 32 5.32 1.01 7.83
C TYR A 32 5.40 0.63 9.30
N LEU A 33 5.04 -0.61 9.61
CA LEU A 33 5.23 -1.20 10.93
C LEU A 33 6.62 -1.82 10.98
N VAL A 34 7.38 -1.51 12.03
CA VAL A 34 8.69 -2.13 12.31
C VAL A 34 8.46 -3.37 13.16
N SER A 35 8.96 -4.51 12.70
CA SER A 35 8.86 -5.78 13.42
C SER A 35 10.23 -6.44 13.50
N GLY A 36 10.92 -6.28 14.62
CA GLY A 36 12.20 -6.92 14.90
C GLY A 36 12.85 -6.34 16.14
N SER A 37 13.50 -7.20 16.93
CA SER A 37 14.26 -6.86 18.13
C SER A 37 15.74 -6.58 17.84
N ASP A 38 16.15 -6.57 16.59
CA ASP A 38 17.55 -6.46 16.23
C ASP A 38 17.97 -5.01 15.99
N VAL A 39 18.68 -4.52 16.95
CA VAL A 39 19.82 -3.59 17.07
C VAL A 39 19.89 -2.35 16.16
N TYR A 40 19.27 -2.31 15.01
CA TYR A 40 19.11 -1.09 14.22
C TYR A 40 17.72 -0.51 14.48
N LYS A 41 17.61 0.21 15.59
CA LYS A 41 16.41 1.00 15.87
C LYS A 41 16.24 2.01 14.75
N ALA A 42 15.43 1.66 13.74
CA ALA A 42 14.75 2.66 12.97
C ALA A 42 13.86 3.40 13.98
N GLU A 43 14.45 4.35 14.69
CA GLU A 43 13.71 5.19 15.61
C GLU A 43 12.70 5.97 14.78
N GLN A 44 11.46 5.58 14.97
CA GLN A 44 10.27 6.21 14.44
C GLN A 44 10.12 6.16 12.92
N VAL A 45 9.43 5.14 12.49
CA VAL A 45 8.66 5.20 11.25
C VAL A 45 7.77 6.44 11.34
N GLY A 46 8.05 7.42 10.50
CA GLY A 46 7.35 8.71 10.51
C GLY A 46 5.85 8.56 10.23
N GLY A 47 5.12 9.64 10.40
CA GLY A 47 3.68 9.69 10.32
C GLY A 47 3.10 9.17 9.00
N ARG A 48 1.83 8.78 9.06
CA ARG A 48 1.01 8.40 7.89
C ARG A 48 0.94 9.57 6.93
N LYS A 49 1.12 9.29 5.63
CA LYS A 49 0.98 10.28 4.56
C LYS A 49 -0.18 9.90 3.66
N PRO A 50 -0.98 10.88 3.22
CA PRO A 50 -2.04 10.64 2.26
C PRO A 50 -1.47 10.25 0.90
N GLY A 51 -2.03 9.22 0.31
CA GLY A 51 -1.84 8.81 -1.07
C GLY A 51 -3.20 8.66 -1.75
N PHE A 52 -3.21 8.37 -3.04
CA PHE A 52 -4.40 8.21 -3.86
C PHE A 52 -4.53 6.78 -4.35
N GLN A 53 -5.75 6.43 -4.73
CA GLN A 53 -6.07 5.15 -5.33
C GLN A 53 -7.16 5.26 -6.38
N LEU A 54 -7.10 4.37 -7.34
CA LEU A 54 -8.10 4.20 -8.38
C LEU A 54 -8.16 2.72 -8.76
N GLY A 55 -9.37 2.17 -8.94
CA GLY A 55 -9.51 0.76 -9.23
C GLY A 55 -10.85 0.38 -9.83
N VAL A 56 -10.89 -0.88 -10.21
CA VAL A 56 -12.10 -1.58 -10.61
C VAL A 56 -12.43 -2.64 -9.57
N THR A 57 -13.70 -2.82 -9.30
CA THR A 57 -14.21 -3.79 -8.32
C THR A 57 -15.13 -4.80 -8.99
N VAL A 58 -15.12 -6.00 -8.46
CA VAL A 58 -16.01 -7.10 -8.86
C VAL A 58 -16.56 -7.72 -7.60
N ASP A 59 -17.86 -7.62 -7.43
CA ASP A 59 -18.60 -8.22 -6.33
C ASP A 59 -19.43 -9.38 -6.89
N TYR A 60 -19.27 -10.58 -6.33
CA TYR A 60 -20.02 -11.79 -6.68
C TYR A 60 -20.92 -12.19 -5.52
N GLU A 61 -22.25 -12.13 -5.74
CA GLU A 61 -23.24 -12.46 -4.73
C GLU A 61 -23.40 -13.99 -4.61
N ILE A 62 -23.10 -14.54 -3.43
CA ILE A 62 -23.22 -15.96 -3.12
C ILE A 62 -24.45 -16.16 -2.24
N GLY A 63 -25.56 -16.61 -2.86
CA GLY A 63 -26.84 -16.77 -2.16
C GLY A 63 -27.45 -15.42 -1.76
N LYS A 64 -28.02 -15.34 -0.56
CA LYS A 64 -28.81 -14.17 -0.13
C LYS A 64 -27.97 -13.10 0.60
N HIS A 65 -26.88 -13.47 1.22
CA HIS A 65 -26.16 -12.57 2.13
C HIS A 65 -24.64 -12.52 1.93
N TRP A 66 -24.04 -13.55 1.36
CA TRP A 66 -22.60 -13.59 1.19
C TRP A 66 -22.18 -12.95 -0.11
N ILE A 67 -21.08 -12.19 -0.07
CA ILE A 67 -20.52 -11.54 -1.23
C ILE A 67 -19.01 -11.79 -1.26
N LEU A 68 -18.55 -12.37 -2.35
CA LEU A 68 -17.14 -12.44 -2.66
C LEU A 68 -16.74 -11.18 -3.40
N MET A 69 -15.83 -10.42 -2.83
CA MET A 69 -15.39 -9.14 -3.38
C MET A 69 -13.93 -9.23 -3.80
N SER A 70 -13.66 -8.79 -5.02
CA SER A 70 -12.32 -8.69 -5.57
C SER A 70 -12.20 -7.41 -6.42
N GLY A 71 -11.06 -7.23 -7.06
CA GLY A 71 -10.83 -6.08 -7.92
C GLY A 71 -9.36 -5.90 -8.24
N LEU A 72 -9.05 -4.85 -8.96
CA LEU A 72 -7.67 -4.44 -9.23
C LEU A 72 -7.57 -2.93 -9.04
N SER A 73 -6.73 -2.51 -8.11
CA SER A 73 -6.56 -1.10 -7.80
C SER A 73 -5.10 -0.68 -7.91
N TRP A 74 -4.87 0.45 -8.57
CA TRP A 74 -3.63 1.20 -8.43
C TRP A 74 -3.67 2.02 -7.16
N LEU A 75 -2.58 1.97 -6.39
CA LEU A 75 -2.45 2.68 -5.14
C LEU A 75 -1.08 3.33 -5.03
N GLN A 76 -1.04 4.61 -4.69
CA GLN A 76 0.17 5.30 -4.32
C GLN A 76 0.33 5.31 -2.80
N ASN A 77 1.27 4.51 -2.29
CA ASN A 77 1.66 4.54 -0.89
C ASN A 77 2.64 5.69 -0.66
N ARG A 78 2.39 6.49 0.37
CA ARG A 78 3.29 7.53 0.84
C ARG A 78 3.54 7.38 2.32
N SER A 79 4.80 7.44 2.73
CA SER A 79 5.19 7.37 4.14
C SER A 79 6.47 8.18 4.35
N THR A 80 6.68 8.65 5.54
CA THR A 80 7.98 9.20 5.94
C THR A 80 8.71 8.22 6.83
N MET A 81 9.99 8.05 6.61
CA MET A 81 10.86 7.21 7.42
C MET A 81 12.05 8.02 7.90
N LYS A 82 12.40 7.87 9.17
CA LYS A 82 13.67 8.31 9.73
C LYS A 82 14.55 7.09 9.87
N MET A 83 15.76 7.14 9.39
CA MET A 83 16.77 6.10 9.59
C MET A 83 17.93 6.68 10.38
N MET A 84 18.39 5.95 11.37
CA MET A 84 19.68 6.18 12.02
C MET A 84 20.59 5.02 11.64
N ASP A 85 21.73 5.30 11.02
CA ASP A 85 22.79 4.33 10.85
C ASP A 85 23.85 4.61 11.90
N HIS A 86 24.46 3.53 12.43
CA HIS A 86 25.46 3.65 13.49
C HIS A 86 26.70 4.41 13.02
N MET A 87 26.97 5.47 13.69
CA MET A 87 28.23 6.21 13.87
C MET A 87 28.53 7.41 12.99
N VAL A 88 28.08 7.55 11.74
CA VAL A 88 28.53 8.68 10.90
C VAL A 88 27.47 9.26 9.96
N THR A 89 26.35 8.59 9.75
CA THR A 89 25.37 9.05 8.77
C THR A 89 23.97 9.09 9.38
N TYR A 90 23.39 10.28 9.45
CA TYR A 90 22.04 10.52 9.96
C TYR A 90 21.10 10.85 8.81
N PHE A 91 20.00 10.09 8.66
CA PHE A 91 18.95 10.35 7.67
C PHE A 91 17.75 10.98 8.35
N PRO A 92 17.63 12.33 8.36
CA PRO A 92 16.67 12.99 9.23
C PRO A 92 15.21 12.74 8.86
N LYS A 93 14.83 12.69 7.59
CA LYS A 93 13.46 12.44 7.16
C LYS A 93 13.38 12.13 5.67
N THR A 94 13.09 10.90 5.34
CA THR A 94 12.92 10.47 3.95
C THR A 94 11.45 10.23 3.62
N GLU A 95 10.94 10.86 2.58
CA GLU A 95 9.60 10.57 2.07
C GLU A 95 9.67 9.45 1.03
N ILE A 96 9.02 8.33 1.32
CA ILE A 96 8.94 7.18 0.43
C ILE A 96 7.63 7.25 -0.33
N LYS A 97 7.70 7.21 -1.67
CA LYS A 97 6.56 7.13 -2.58
C LYS A 97 6.66 5.85 -3.39
N MET A 98 5.66 4.99 -3.30
CA MET A 98 5.60 3.73 -4.05
C MET A 98 4.25 3.57 -4.73
N ASN A 99 4.27 3.18 -6.00
CA ASN A 99 3.09 2.81 -6.75
C ASN A 99 2.94 1.29 -6.73
N ASN A 100 1.75 0.83 -6.38
CA ASN A 100 1.44 -0.58 -6.23
C ASN A 100 0.16 -0.92 -7.00
N LEU A 101 0.14 -2.11 -7.59
CA LEU A 101 -1.09 -2.79 -7.98
C LEU A 101 -1.53 -3.70 -6.85
N ILE A 102 -2.81 -3.68 -6.53
CA ILE A 102 -3.39 -4.46 -5.43
C ILE A 102 -4.54 -5.27 -5.94
N LEU A 103 -4.51 -6.55 -5.58
CA LEU A 103 -5.56 -7.53 -5.82
C LEU A 103 -6.10 -8.00 -4.47
N PRO A 104 -7.22 -7.46 -3.97
CA PRO A 104 -7.89 -7.94 -2.78
C PRO A 104 -8.76 -9.16 -3.11
N LEU A 105 -8.97 -10.04 -2.13
CA LEU A 105 -9.96 -11.10 -2.13
C LEU A 105 -10.62 -11.12 -0.76
N LYS A 106 -11.87 -10.64 -0.69
CA LYS A 106 -12.61 -10.45 0.56
C LYS A 106 -13.92 -11.23 0.53
N MET A 107 -14.30 -11.79 1.67
CA MET A 107 -15.65 -12.30 1.90
C MET A 107 -16.39 -11.30 2.77
N GLY A 108 -17.55 -10.84 2.30
CA GLY A 108 -18.43 -9.91 3.01
C GLY A 108 -19.79 -10.51 3.31
N TYR A 109 -20.45 -9.94 4.29
CA TYR A 109 -21.81 -10.28 4.65
C TYR A 109 -22.73 -9.06 4.43
N ASN A 110 -23.73 -9.20 3.55
CA ASN A 110 -24.65 -8.13 3.18
C ASN A 110 -25.75 -7.99 4.24
N ILE A 111 -25.70 -6.88 4.97
CA ILE A 111 -26.69 -6.47 5.96
C ILE A 111 -27.54 -5.39 5.31
N ARG A 112 -28.76 -5.73 4.90
CA ARG A 112 -29.71 -4.75 4.37
C ARG A 112 -30.29 -3.93 5.52
N VAL A 113 -29.90 -2.66 5.61
CA VAL A 113 -30.36 -1.71 6.64
C VAL A 113 -31.70 -1.09 6.24
N SER A 114 -31.84 -0.79 4.95
CA SER A 114 -33.09 -0.29 4.35
C SER A 114 -33.15 -0.70 2.87
N ASP A 115 -34.25 -0.36 2.17
CA ASP A 115 -34.40 -0.65 0.73
C ASP A 115 -33.31 0.04 -0.12
N LYS A 116 -32.70 1.10 0.39
CA LYS A 116 -31.69 1.89 -0.33
C LYS A 116 -30.28 1.82 0.29
N LEU A 117 -30.11 1.11 1.40
CA LEU A 117 -28.83 1.06 2.10
C LEU A 117 -28.49 -0.36 2.55
N SER A 118 -27.34 -0.84 2.10
CA SER A 118 -26.73 -2.08 2.56
C SER A 118 -25.36 -1.79 3.16
N LEU A 119 -25.04 -2.47 4.25
CA LEU A 119 -23.71 -2.47 4.87
C LEU A 119 -23.08 -3.85 4.72
N ILE A 120 -21.84 -3.88 4.29
CA ILE A 120 -21.10 -5.13 3.98
C ILE A 120 -19.79 -5.13 4.76
N PRO A 121 -19.79 -5.57 6.05
CA PRO A 121 -18.55 -5.91 6.73
C PRO A 121 -17.85 -7.03 5.96
N SER A 122 -16.53 -6.97 5.91
CA SER A 122 -15.73 -7.90 5.12
C SER A 122 -14.37 -8.19 5.73
N VAL A 123 -13.88 -9.38 5.47
CA VAL A 123 -12.53 -9.83 5.83
C VAL A 123 -11.94 -10.63 4.68
N GLY A 124 -10.63 -10.59 4.54
CA GLY A 124 -9.97 -11.33 3.47
C GLY A 124 -8.47 -11.15 3.46
N VAL A 125 -7.91 -11.39 2.30
CA VAL A 125 -6.47 -11.29 2.02
C VAL A 125 -6.24 -10.36 0.84
N TYR A 126 -5.01 -9.90 0.69
CA TYR A 126 -4.59 -9.16 -0.49
C TYR A 126 -3.22 -9.61 -0.96
N ALA A 127 -2.97 -9.46 -2.25
CA ALA A 127 -1.66 -9.46 -2.84
C ALA A 127 -1.38 -8.09 -3.47
N SER A 128 -0.13 -7.64 -3.41
CA SER A 128 0.27 -6.34 -3.94
C SER A 128 1.61 -6.46 -4.65
N TYR A 129 1.76 -5.73 -5.76
CA TYR A 129 2.99 -5.65 -6.53
C TYR A 129 3.42 -4.19 -6.73
N GLY A 130 4.61 -3.85 -6.19
CA GLY A 130 5.25 -2.56 -6.37
C GLY A 130 5.94 -2.48 -7.73
N PHE A 131 5.45 -1.59 -8.61
CA PHE A 131 5.98 -1.47 -9.99
C PHE A 131 6.70 -0.14 -10.24
N GLY A 132 6.53 0.86 -9.40
CA GLY A 132 7.19 2.15 -9.54
C GLY A 132 7.42 2.81 -8.19
N ALA A 133 8.56 3.46 -8.06
CA ALA A 133 8.88 4.29 -6.92
C ALA A 133 9.29 5.69 -7.40
N GLY A 134 8.76 6.71 -6.74
CA GLY A 134 9.25 8.08 -6.92
C GLY A 134 10.68 8.20 -6.41
N ASN A 135 11.42 9.19 -6.89
CA ASN A 135 12.68 9.59 -6.27
C ASN A 135 12.38 10.06 -4.85
N CYS A 136 13.01 9.43 -3.87
CA CYS A 136 12.96 9.85 -2.49
C CYS A 136 14.12 10.81 -2.24
N SER A 137 13.85 11.99 -1.71
CA SER A 137 14.89 12.91 -1.27
C SER A 137 15.41 12.43 0.08
N LEU A 138 16.70 12.42 0.20
CA LEU A 138 17.45 11.94 1.35
C LEU A 138 18.56 12.94 1.61
N ASP A 139 18.68 13.41 2.83
CA ASP A 139 19.81 14.25 3.25
C ASP A 139 20.79 13.35 3.99
N VAL A 140 21.98 13.17 3.42
CA VAL A 140 23.08 12.43 4.03
C VAL A 140 23.90 13.41 4.87
N ILE A 141 23.90 13.18 6.17
CA ILE A 141 24.69 14.01 7.09
C ILE A 141 25.96 13.26 7.46
N HIS A 142 27.12 13.84 7.11
CA HIS A 142 28.41 13.36 7.51
C HIS A 142 28.89 14.14 8.72
N GLN A 143 29.28 13.44 9.76
CA GLN A 143 29.92 14.04 10.91
C GLN A 143 31.36 13.52 10.98
N GLU A 144 32.31 14.40 10.75
CA GLU A 144 33.74 14.13 10.89
C GLU A 144 34.32 15.04 11.98
N GLY A 145 34.46 14.51 13.20
CA GLY A 145 34.73 15.33 14.36
C GLY A 145 33.63 16.35 14.65
N ASP A 146 34.01 17.64 14.71
CA ASP A 146 33.04 18.75 14.90
C ASP A 146 32.47 19.27 13.58
N ASN A 147 32.92 18.77 12.44
CA ASN A 147 32.42 19.19 11.12
C ASN A 147 31.23 18.35 10.72
N ILE A 148 30.10 19.02 10.44
CA ILE A 148 28.87 18.41 9.94
C ILE A 148 28.66 18.90 8.50
N THR A 149 28.69 17.97 7.53
CA THR A 149 28.36 18.26 6.15
C THR A 149 27.08 17.54 5.75
N THR A 150 26.20 18.21 5.02
CA THR A 150 24.93 17.65 4.55
C THR A 150 24.93 17.63 3.03
N GLU A 151 24.75 16.45 2.44
CA GLU A 151 24.65 16.28 0.99
C GLU A 151 23.28 15.73 0.61
N PRO A 152 22.55 16.39 -0.32
CA PRO A 152 21.28 15.89 -0.82
C PRO A 152 21.51 14.70 -1.76
N ALA A 153 20.89 13.58 -1.46
CA ALA A 153 20.91 12.39 -2.30
C ALA A 153 19.51 11.99 -2.77
N LYS A 154 19.43 11.25 -3.87
CA LYS A 154 18.18 10.70 -4.39
C LYS A 154 18.23 9.18 -4.33
N TRP A 155 17.18 8.59 -3.80
CA TRP A 155 17.04 7.16 -3.66
C TRP A 155 15.75 6.65 -4.28
N LYS A 156 15.80 5.46 -4.89
CA LYS A 156 14.62 4.73 -5.35
C LYS A 156 14.40 3.50 -4.47
N PRO A 157 13.26 3.42 -3.76
CA PRO A 157 13.02 2.34 -2.82
C PRO A 157 13.10 0.93 -3.41
N LEU A 158 12.73 0.76 -4.69
CA LEU A 158 12.73 -0.55 -5.35
C LEU A 158 14.10 -0.99 -5.90
N ASP A 159 15.07 -0.09 -5.98
CA ASP A 159 16.39 -0.36 -6.57
C ASP A 159 17.50 -0.44 -5.50
N GLY A 160 17.18 -0.03 -4.26
CA GLY A 160 18.17 0.09 -3.19
C GLY A 160 19.05 1.33 -3.34
N PHE A 161 19.89 1.57 -2.36
CA PHE A 161 20.84 2.68 -2.35
C PHE A 161 22.15 2.23 -1.73
N SER A 162 23.24 2.47 -2.44
CA SER A 162 24.60 2.22 -1.97
C SER A 162 25.33 3.56 -1.90
N TYR A 163 25.79 3.93 -0.73
CA TYR A 163 26.58 5.12 -0.52
C TYR A 163 28.02 4.72 -0.18
N LYS A 164 28.99 5.32 -0.87
CA LYS A 164 30.41 5.25 -0.53
C LYS A 164 30.85 6.62 -0.08
N ALA A 165 31.04 6.83 1.21
CA ALA A 165 31.84 7.94 1.70
C ALA A 165 33.30 7.69 1.34
N GLY A 166 34.08 8.73 1.13
CA GLY A 166 35.47 8.66 0.64
C GLY A 166 36.48 7.87 1.49
N GLU A 167 36.04 7.21 2.56
CA GLU A 167 36.81 6.35 3.43
C GLU A 167 36.42 4.86 3.27
N PRO A 168 37.37 3.91 3.26
CA PRO A 168 37.10 2.51 2.91
C PRO A 168 36.20 1.74 3.88
N ASN A 169 35.84 2.29 5.04
CA ASN A 169 34.98 1.65 6.04
C ASN A 169 33.60 2.30 6.23
N ASN A 170 33.27 3.38 5.48
CA ASN A 170 32.01 4.10 5.58
C ASN A 170 31.11 3.84 4.36
N SER A 171 30.61 2.62 4.21
CA SER A 171 29.60 2.30 3.21
C SER A 171 28.27 2.01 3.87
N GLY A 172 27.30 2.90 3.68
CA GLY A 172 25.89 2.67 4.03
C GLY A 172 25.18 1.94 2.89
N ASN A 173 24.45 0.88 3.20
CA ASN A 173 23.73 0.09 2.22
C ASN A 173 22.25 -0.01 2.64
N LEU A 174 21.36 0.68 1.90
CA LEU A 174 19.92 0.53 2.06
C LEU A 174 19.41 -0.53 1.09
N GLN A 175 18.94 -1.65 1.64
CA GLN A 175 18.36 -2.71 0.83
C GLN A 175 17.09 -2.24 0.12
N ALA A 176 16.93 -2.67 -1.14
CA ALA A 176 15.72 -2.44 -1.90
C ALA A 176 14.49 -3.04 -1.21
N PHE A 177 13.35 -2.35 -1.34
CA PHE A 177 12.08 -2.92 -0.95
C PHE A 177 11.68 -4.06 -1.88
N ARG A 178 11.12 -5.11 -1.31
CA ARG A 178 10.56 -6.20 -2.09
C ARG A 178 9.32 -5.72 -2.84
N ARG A 179 9.20 -6.11 -4.12
CA ARG A 179 8.07 -5.72 -4.97
C ARG A 179 6.77 -6.40 -4.57
N TRP A 180 6.84 -7.65 -4.09
CA TRP A 180 5.68 -8.42 -3.68
C TRP A 180 5.39 -8.25 -2.19
N ASP A 181 4.14 -7.90 -1.88
CA ASP A 181 3.58 -7.84 -0.55
C ASP A 181 2.24 -8.59 -0.51
N TYR A 182 1.93 -9.20 0.63
CA TYR A 182 0.65 -9.85 0.88
C TYR A 182 0.32 -9.77 2.37
N GLY A 183 -0.98 -9.83 2.66
CA GLY A 183 -1.45 -9.71 4.04
C GLY A 183 -2.94 -9.86 4.20
N GLY A 184 -3.41 -9.49 5.38
CA GLY A 184 -4.81 -9.45 5.74
C GLY A 184 -5.46 -8.11 5.40
N ILE A 185 -6.76 -8.15 5.15
CA ILE A 185 -7.61 -6.98 4.92
C ILE A 185 -8.93 -7.16 5.67
N VAL A 186 -9.35 -6.12 6.35
CA VAL A 186 -10.69 -6.02 6.95
C VAL A 186 -11.33 -4.71 6.49
N GLY A 187 -12.62 -4.71 6.29
CA GLY A 187 -13.28 -3.51 5.78
C GLY A 187 -14.78 -3.48 5.98
N MET A 188 -15.33 -2.34 5.63
CA MET A 188 -16.75 -2.05 5.60
C MET A 188 -17.06 -1.34 4.27
N LYS A 189 -18.03 -1.85 3.53
CA LYS A 189 -18.59 -1.21 2.33
C LYS A 189 -20.04 -0.86 2.59
N ALA A 190 -20.41 0.39 2.36
CA ALA A 190 -21.80 0.81 2.26
C ALA A 190 -22.20 0.89 0.78
N VAL A 191 -23.35 0.33 0.44
CA VAL A 191 -23.96 0.42 -0.90
C VAL A 191 -25.25 1.19 -0.77
N ILE A 192 -25.34 2.29 -1.53
CA ILE A 192 -26.46 3.24 -1.49
C ILE A 192 -27.17 3.21 -2.84
N ALA A 193 -28.48 3.01 -2.79
CA ALA A 193 -29.34 2.92 -3.98
C ALA A 193 -28.81 1.94 -5.04
N ASP A 194 -28.20 0.84 -4.60
CA ASP A 194 -27.61 -0.24 -5.40
C ASP A 194 -26.41 0.16 -6.30
N HIS A 195 -26.09 1.43 -6.41
CA HIS A 195 -25.07 1.94 -7.33
C HIS A 195 -23.90 2.64 -6.64
N TYR A 196 -24.15 3.49 -5.65
CA TYR A 196 -23.08 4.26 -5.02
C TYR A 196 -22.44 3.46 -3.90
N THR A 197 -21.12 3.47 -3.85
CA THR A 197 -20.36 2.75 -2.82
C THR A 197 -19.47 3.69 -2.04
N ILE A 198 -19.41 3.46 -0.73
CA ILE A 198 -18.45 4.08 0.17
C ILE A 198 -17.76 2.93 0.89
N SER A 199 -16.43 2.87 0.84
CA SER A 199 -15.67 1.78 1.44
C SER A 199 -14.60 2.31 2.37
N PHE A 200 -14.41 1.61 3.47
CA PHE A 200 -13.29 1.78 4.39
C PHE A 200 -12.63 0.45 4.61
N ASP A 201 -11.34 0.35 4.29
CA ASP A 201 -10.55 -0.86 4.45
C ASP A 201 -9.29 -0.58 5.28
N TYR A 202 -8.91 -1.55 6.10
CA TYR A 202 -7.63 -1.60 6.78
C TYR A 202 -6.85 -2.82 6.33
N ARG A 203 -5.62 -2.61 5.87
CA ARG A 203 -4.72 -3.65 5.40
C ARG A 203 -3.47 -3.71 6.23
N VAL A 204 -3.03 -4.93 6.55
CA VAL A 204 -1.77 -5.19 7.25
C VAL A 204 -0.98 -6.26 6.51
N GLY A 205 0.26 -5.92 6.13
CA GLY A 205 1.20 -6.85 5.50
C GLY A 205 1.72 -7.87 6.51
N ILE A 206 1.72 -9.13 6.11
CA ILE A 206 2.35 -10.22 6.87
C ILE A 206 3.82 -10.33 6.46
N LYS A 207 4.10 -10.10 5.18
CA LYS A 207 5.46 -10.16 4.63
C LYS A 207 6.27 -8.93 5.02
N LYS A 208 7.53 -9.15 5.38
CA LYS A 208 8.52 -8.08 5.53
C LYS A 208 8.90 -7.58 4.13
N ILE A 209 8.53 -6.34 3.81
CA ILE A 209 8.87 -5.70 2.52
C ILE A 209 10.33 -5.24 2.47
N GLN A 210 10.96 -5.01 3.62
CA GLN A 210 12.39 -4.80 3.75
C GLN A 210 12.91 -5.74 4.84
N ALA A 211 13.85 -6.62 4.46
CA ALA A 211 14.32 -7.68 5.36
C ALA A 211 15.16 -7.13 6.51
N GLN A 212 16.00 -6.14 6.21
CA GLN A 212 16.95 -5.55 7.16
C GLN A 212 16.26 -4.87 8.34
N ASN A 213 15.17 -4.12 8.10
CA ASN A 213 14.46 -3.37 9.13
C ASN A 213 13.12 -4.00 9.53
N GLY A 214 12.80 -5.18 9.02
CA GLY A 214 11.56 -5.88 9.37
C GLY A 214 10.28 -5.12 9.03
N LEU A 215 10.30 -4.24 8.02
CA LEU A 215 9.19 -3.36 7.68
C LEU A 215 8.02 -4.12 7.07
N ARG A 216 6.80 -3.81 7.52
CA ARG A 216 5.54 -4.32 6.99
C ARG A 216 4.60 -3.16 6.64
N ASN A 217 3.79 -3.32 5.62
CA ASN A 217 2.78 -2.32 5.26
C ASN A 217 1.61 -2.30 6.26
N SER A 218 1.14 -1.10 6.58
CA SER A 218 -0.13 -0.85 7.26
C SER A 218 -0.81 0.32 6.57
N THR A 219 -2.02 0.11 6.05
CA THR A 219 -2.71 1.12 5.24
C THR A 219 -4.18 1.18 5.60
N PHE A 220 -4.66 2.37 5.93
CA PHE A 220 -6.08 2.72 5.92
C PHE A 220 -6.44 3.24 4.54
N GLN A 221 -7.59 2.83 4.03
CA GLN A 221 -8.07 3.15 2.71
C GLN A 221 -9.52 3.60 2.80
N PHE A 222 -9.82 4.72 2.18
CA PHE A 222 -11.17 5.25 2.03
C PHE A 222 -11.45 5.43 0.54
N SER A 223 -12.56 4.87 0.05
CA SER A 223 -12.96 4.95 -1.36
C SER A 223 -14.42 5.33 -1.50
N VAL A 224 -14.69 5.99 -2.59
CA VAL A 224 -16.04 6.17 -3.14
C VAL A 224 -16.08 5.58 -4.53
N GLY A 225 -17.22 5.04 -4.93
CA GLY A 225 -17.32 4.36 -6.21
C GLY A 225 -18.73 4.29 -6.76
N TYR A 226 -18.79 3.76 -7.96
CA TYR A 226 -20.05 3.47 -8.66
C TYR A 226 -20.05 2.02 -9.12
N ARG A 227 -21.15 1.34 -8.86
CA ARG A 227 -21.41 -0.06 -9.20
C ARG A 227 -22.48 -0.13 -10.27
N PHE A 228 -22.18 -0.83 -11.35
CA PHE A 228 -23.07 -1.03 -12.49
C PHE A 228 -24.02 -2.20 -12.28
#